data_df2ac6a6ee41e1ac38ddebf18a1ef4c2
#
_entry.id   df2ac6a6ee41e1ac38ddebf18a1ef4c2
#
_cell.length_a   1.000
_cell.length_b   1.000
_cell.length_c   1.000
_cell.angle_alpha   90.00
_cell.angle_beta   90.00
_cell.angle_gamma   90.00
#
_symmetry.space_group_name_H-M   'P 1'
#
loop_
_entity.id
_entity.type
_entity.pdbx_description
1 polymer ?
#
loop_
_entity_poly.entity_id
_entity_poly.type
_entity_poly.pdbx_seq_one_letter_code
_entity_poly.pdbx_strand_id
1 'polypeptide(L)'
;RGGEAPFDSGRKMMSTIHRTDNGFIQYTKGAPDEVLRRCTSYTESGQILPLTEEKRTAILAENKAMADKALRVLAAAERLYDALPDRQEPEDLEQDLCFIGLAGMIDPIRPEVKAAVAECRTAGIRPVMITGDHKDTAVAIGKELGIITDASQAVTGSALDGLTDEELDKAVEKYSVYAL
;
A
#
# COMPACT_ATOMS: atom_id res chain seq x y z
N ARG A 1 12.67 7.77 -21.96
CA ARG A 1 11.43 7.01 -21.73
C ARG A 1 10.93 6.53 -23.08
N GLY A 2 10.71 5.21 -23.25
CA GLY A 2 10.28 4.61 -24.52
C GLY A 2 8.78 4.40 -24.62
N GLY A 3 8.09 4.31 -23.46
CA GLY A 3 6.64 4.08 -23.38
C GLY A 3 6.16 3.98 -21.94
N GLU A 4 4.83 3.93 -21.76
CA GLU A 4 4.20 3.70 -20.46
C GLU A 4 2.77 3.17 -20.56
N ALA A 5 2.38 2.38 -19.57
CA ALA A 5 1.01 2.15 -19.17
C ALA A 5 0.78 2.92 -17.87
N PRO A 6 0.03 4.05 -17.88
CA PRO A 6 -0.21 4.88 -16.71
C PRO A 6 -0.90 4.10 -15.58
N PHE A 7 -0.81 4.62 -14.35
CA PHE A 7 -1.54 4.02 -13.24
C PHE A 7 -3.04 3.99 -13.51
N ASP A 8 -3.62 2.83 -13.24
CA ASP A 8 -5.06 2.63 -13.29
C ASP A 8 -5.53 1.91 -12.02
N SER A 9 -6.59 2.43 -11.40
CA SER A 9 -7.09 1.93 -10.12
C SER A 9 -7.73 0.53 -10.23
N GLY A 10 -8.23 0.16 -11.40
CA GLY A 10 -8.79 -1.18 -11.65
C GLY A 10 -7.69 -2.24 -11.74
N ARG A 11 -6.56 -1.90 -12.41
CA ARG A 11 -5.38 -2.76 -12.52
C ARG A 11 -4.47 -2.66 -11.29
N LYS A 12 -4.55 -1.55 -10.54
CA LYS A 12 -3.73 -1.22 -9.35
C LYS A 12 -2.23 -1.25 -9.61
N MET A 13 -1.80 -0.94 -10.82
CA MET A 13 -0.40 -0.92 -11.22
C MET A 13 -0.14 0.09 -12.34
N MET A 14 1.13 0.31 -12.62
CA MET A 14 1.63 1.10 -13.75
C MET A 14 2.93 0.50 -14.25
N SER A 15 3.23 0.74 -15.53
CA SER A 15 4.45 0.30 -16.20
C SER A 15 5.11 1.42 -16.95
N THR A 16 6.44 1.41 -16.99
CA THR A 16 7.25 2.36 -17.79
C THR A 16 8.35 1.61 -18.52
N ILE A 17 8.62 1.99 -19.76
CA ILE A 17 9.68 1.39 -20.60
C ILE A 17 10.81 2.40 -20.75
N HIS A 18 12.03 1.92 -20.56
CA HIS A 18 13.26 2.70 -20.65
C HIS A 18 14.24 2.04 -21.60
N ARG A 19 14.99 2.87 -22.34
CA ARG A 19 16.08 2.38 -23.19
C ARG A 19 17.29 2.04 -22.32
N THR A 20 17.95 0.94 -22.64
CA THR A 20 19.24 0.50 -22.08
C THR A 20 20.27 0.38 -23.19
N ASP A 21 21.51 0.05 -22.86
CA ASP A 21 22.56 -0.17 -23.85
C ASP A 21 22.29 -1.40 -24.74
N ASN A 22 21.53 -2.38 -24.21
CA ASN A 22 21.28 -3.67 -24.86
C ASN A 22 19.78 -3.88 -25.22
N GLY A 23 18.99 -2.80 -25.40
CA GLY A 23 17.57 -2.93 -25.73
C GLY A 23 16.69 -2.03 -24.86
N PHE A 24 15.64 -2.60 -24.30
CA PHE A 24 14.70 -1.87 -23.45
C PHE A 24 14.39 -2.68 -22.18
N ILE A 25 14.13 -1.96 -21.10
CA ILE A 25 13.65 -2.53 -19.86
C ILE A 25 12.33 -1.88 -19.46
N GLN A 26 11.37 -2.70 -19.13
CA GLN A 26 10.11 -2.27 -18.50
C GLN A 26 10.23 -2.44 -17.00
N TYR A 27 9.78 -1.44 -16.26
CA TYR A 27 9.51 -1.54 -14.83
C TYR A 27 8.03 -1.41 -14.57
N THR A 28 7.50 -2.35 -13.81
CA THR A 28 6.11 -2.37 -13.35
C THR A 28 6.07 -2.28 -11.84
N LYS A 29 5.22 -1.40 -11.30
CA LYS A 29 4.97 -1.30 -9.86
C LYS A 29 3.48 -1.24 -9.58
N GLY A 30 3.06 -1.82 -8.46
CA GLY A 30 1.65 -1.82 -8.09
C GLY A 30 1.35 -2.62 -6.83
N ALA A 31 0.07 -2.94 -6.64
CA ALA A 31 -0.38 -3.79 -5.54
C ALA A 31 0.30 -5.16 -5.61
N PRO A 32 0.86 -5.68 -4.50
CA PRO A 32 1.66 -6.90 -4.51
C PRO A 32 0.94 -8.12 -5.09
N ASP A 33 -0.31 -8.32 -4.78
CA ASP A 33 -1.16 -9.41 -5.28
C ASP A 33 -1.35 -9.33 -6.80
N GLU A 34 -1.61 -8.13 -7.32
CA GLU A 34 -1.84 -7.91 -8.74
C GLU A 34 -0.56 -8.05 -9.58
N VAL A 35 0.55 -7.45 -9.14
CA VAL A 35 1.83 -7.57 -9.82
C VAL A 35 2.32 -9.02 -9.79
N LEU A 36 2.24 -9.67 -8.63
CA LEU A 36 2.72 -11.05 -8.47
C LEU A 36 1.93 -12.03 -9.34
N ARG A 37 0.64 -11.82 -9.55
CA ARG A 37 -0.20 -12.63 -10.45
C ARG A 37 0.31 -12.62 -11.90
N ARG A 38 0.95 -11.53 -12.32
CA ARG A 38 1.47 -11.32 -13.67
C ARG A 38 2.95 -11.72 -13.83
N CYS A 39 3.57 -12.18 -12.74
CA CYS A 39 4.95 -12.65 -12.75
C CYS A 39 5.03 -14.16 -13.02
N THR A 40 5.95 -14.54 -13.88
CA THR A 40 6.31 -15.93 -14.20
C THR A 40 7.67 -16.31 -13.62
N SER A 41 8.48 -15.32 -13.25
CA SER A 41 9.82 -15.49 -12.69
C SER A 41 10.09 -14.47 -11.57
N TYR A 42 11.20 -14.64 -10.87
CA TYR A 42 11.69 -13.68 -9.87
C TYR A 42 13.21 -13.62 -9.90
N THR A 43 13.75 -12.49 -9.44
CA THR A 43 15.20 -12.31 -9.30
C THR A 43 15.63 -12.63 -7.87
N GLU A 44 16.66 -13.46 -7.73
CA GLU A 44 17.32 -13.75 -6.45
C GLU A 44 18.82 -13.83 -6.65
N SER A 45 19.58 -13.04 -5.90
CA SER A 45 21.05 -12.98 -5.98
C SER A 45 21.59 -12.77 -7.41
N GLY A 46 20.87 -11.96 -8.22
CA GLY A 46 21.25 -11.66 -9.60
C GLY A 46 20.91 -12.76 -10.62
N GLN A 47 20.18 -13.80 -10.21
CA GLN A 47 19.69 -14.86 -11.10
C GLN A 47 18.17 -14.77 -11.27
N ILE A 48 17.70 -15.04 -12.48
CA ILE A 48 16.27 -15.15 -12.77
C ILE A 48 15.86 -16.61 -12.61
N LEU A 49 14.91 -16.86 -11.73
CA LEU A 49 14.39 -18.18 -11.39
C LEU A 49 12.88 -18.25 -11.68
N PRO A 50 12.35 -19.43 -12.02
CA PRO A 50 10.90 -19.62 -12.19
C PRO A 50 10.16 -19.34 -10.89
N LEU A 51 9.04 -18.59 -10.96
CA LEU A 51 8.21 -18.30 -9.80
C LEU A 51 7.30 -19.49 -9.48
N THR A 52 7.71 -20.30 -8.48
CA THR A 52 6.91 -21.43 -7.98
C THR A 52 5.80 -20.97 -7.03
N GLU A 53 4.82 -21.82 -6.79
CA GLU A 53 3.73 -21.52 -5.84
C GLU A 53 4.22 -21.38 -4.39
N GLU A 54 5.27 -22.15 -4.01
CA GLU A 54 5.90 -21.97 -2.70
C GLU A 54 6.53 -20.59 -2.57
N LYS A 55 7.27 -20.13 -3.61
CA LYS A 55 7.89 -18.81 -3.60
C LYS A 55 6.84 -17.70 -3.62
N ARG A 56 5.78 -17.85 -4.40
CA ARG A 56 4.64 -16.93 -4.44
C ARG A 56 4.01 -16.79 -3.04
N THR A 57 3.73 -17.91 -2.39
CA THR A 57 3.20 -17.94 -1.02
C THR A 57 4.13 -17.26 -0.02
N ALA A 58 5.43 -17.50 -0.11
CA ALA A 58 6.42 -16.85 0.75
C ALA A 58 6.44 -15.32 0.56
N ILE A 59 6.38 -14.84 -0.68
CA ILE A 59 6.33 -13.40 -0.99
C ILE A 59 5.05 -12.77 -0.43
N LEU A 60 3.90 -13.42 -0.57
CA LEU A 60 2.64 -12.93 -0.01
C LEU A 60 2.64 -12.93 1.52
N ALA A 61 3.29 -13.90 2.16
CA ALA A 61 3.48 -13.91 3.61
C ALA A 61 4.36 -12.74 4.07
N GLU A 62 5.44 -12.42 3.34
CA GLU A 62 6.27 -11.25 3.63
C GLU A 62 5.51 -9.94 3.43
N ASN A 63 4.72 -9.82 2.34
CA ASN A 63 3.82 -8.69 2.13
C ASN A 63 2.88 -8.50 3.34
N LYS A 64 2.28 -9.59 3.83
CA LYS A 64 1.42 -9.53 5.01
C LYS A 64 2.19 -9.09 6.25
N ALA A 65 3.40 -9.62 6.49
CA ALA A 65 4.23 -9.23 7.63
C ALA A 65 4.63 -7.75 7.60
N MET A 66 4.83 -7.18 6.40
CA MET A 66 5.06 -5.74 6.22
C MET A 66 3.79 -4.92 6.47
N ALA A 67 2.64 -5.37 5.97
CA ALA A 67 1.35 -4.72 6.19
C ALA A 67 0.94 -4.74 7.68
N ASP A 68 1.22 -5.82 8.39
CA ASP A 68 0.97 -5.94 9.83
C ASP A 68 1.80 -4.93 10.66
N LYS A 69 2.88 -4.37 10.07
CA LYS A 69 3.67 -3.26 10.63
C LYS A 69 3.18 -1.87 10.15
N ALA A 70 1.97 -1.79 9.63
CA ALA A 70 1.38 -0.57 9.06
C ALA A 70 2.17 0.01 7.86
N LEU A 71 2.93 -0.82 7.15
CA LEU A 71 3.60 -0.39 5.93
C LEU A 71 2.64 -0.45 4.73
N ARG A 72 2.63 0.59 3.93
CA ARG A 72 2.07 0.55 2.58
C ARG A 72 3.04 -0.19 1.68
N VAL A 73 2.64 -1.33 1.14
CA VAL A 73 3.54 -2.19 0.37
C VAL A 73 3.23 -2.06 -1.13
N LEU A 74 4.27 -1.88 -1.93
CA LEU A 74 4.24 -2.02 -3.37
C LEU A 74 5.16 -3.16 -3.80
N ALA A 75 4.74 -3.89 -4.83
CA ALA A 75 5.62 -4.80 -5.55
C ALA A 75 6.25 -4.08 -6.75
N ALA A 76 7.48 -4.50 -7.07
CA ALA A 76 8.20 -4.12 -8.28
C ALA A 76 8.53 -5.36 -9.10
N ALA A 77 8.37 -5.25 -10.40
CA ALA A 77 8.73 -6.27 -11.39
C ALA A 77 9.34 -5.62 -12.62
N GLU A 78 10.04 -6.41 -13.42
CA GLU A 78 10.67 -5.97 -14.67
C GLU A 78 10.40 -6.94 -15.80
N ARG A 79 10.61 -6.46 -17.05
CA ARG A 79 10.65 -7.29 -18.26
C ARG A 79 11.64 -6.68 -19.24
N LEU A 80 12.48 -7.53 -19.84
CA LEU A 80 13.47 -7.12 -20.81
C LEU A 80 12.94 -7.33 -22.24
N TYR A 81 13.34 -6.45 -23.14
CA TYR A 81 13.02 -6.50 -24.57
C TYR A 81 14.25 -6.15 -25.40
N ASP A 82 14.48 -6.90 -26.46
CA ASP A 82 15.56 -6.62 -27.43
C ASP A 82 15.24 -5.36 -28.28
N ALA A 83 13.96 -5.10 -28.53
CA ALA A 83 13.46 -3.93 -29.24
C ALA A 83 12.23 -3.35 -28.52
N LEU A 84 11.93 -2.08 -28.79
CA LEU A 84 10.72 -1.46 -28.23
C LEU A 84 9.47 -2.23 -28.71
N PRO A 85 8.59 -2.66 -27.80
CA PRO A 85 7.36 -3.34 -28.18
C PRO A 85 6.49 -2.47 -29.11
N ASP A 86 5.99 -3.06 -30.19
CA ASP A 86 5.09 -2.39 -31.14
C ASP A 86 3.76 -2.01 -30.49
N ARG A 87 3.26 -2.88 -29.61
CA ARG A 87 2.06 -2.66 -28.80
C ARG A 87 2.44 -2.37 -27.37
N GLN A 88 1.91 -1.27 -26.85
CA GLN A 88 2.21 -0.78 -25.50
C GLN A 88 0.95 -0.65 -24.64
N GLU A 89 -0.08 -1.43 -25.00
CA GLU A 89 -1.28 -1.51 -24.18
C GLU A 89 -0.99 -2.26 -22.86
N PRO A 90 -1.69 -1.94 -21.79
CA PRO A 90 -1.48 -2.58 -20.49
C PRO A 90 -1.52 -4.11 -20.55
N GLU A 91 -2.42 -4.68 -21.34
CA GLU A 91 -2.60 -6.12 -21.51
C GLU A 91 -1.37 -6.80 -22.16
N ASP A 92 -0.66 -6.08 -23.01
CA ASP A 92 0.54 -6.59 -23.70
C ASP A 92 1.80 -6.41 -22.81
N LEU A 93 1.86 -5.34 -22.03
CA LEU A 93 3.00 -5.00 -21.18
C LEU A 93 2.97 -5.73 -19.83
N GLU A 94 1.82 -5.81 -19.19
CA GLU A 94 1.69 -6.26 -17.82
C GLU A 94 1.47 -7.78 -17.72
N GLN A 95 2.34 -8.56 -18.38
CA GLN A 95 2.36 -10.02 -18.36
C GLN A 95 3.79 -10.54 -18.48
N ASP A 96 4.03 -11.78 -18.08
CA ASP A 96 5.33 -12.46 -18.11
C ASP A 96 6.43 -11.66 -17.41
N LEU A 97 6.08 -11.02 -16.30
CA LEU A 97 6.98 -10.18 -15.54
C LEU A 97 7.94 -11.01 -14.69
N CYS A 98 9.12 -10.46 -14.44
CA CYS A 98 10.06 -10.94 -13.45
C CYS A 98 9.94 -10.14 -12.17
N PHE A 99 9.52 -10.76 -11.08
CA PHE A 99 9.39 -10.11 -9.79
C PHE A 99 10.75 -9.70 -9.22
N ILE A 100 10.91 -8.44 -8.82
CA ILE A 100 12.14 -7.89 -8.24
C ILE A 100 12.06 -7.90 -6.71
N GLY A 101 10.95 -7.44 -6.12
CA GLY A 101 10.84 -7.33 -4.68
C GLY A 101 9.62 -6.52 -4.21
N LEU A 102 9.52 -6.43 -2.89
CA LEU A 102 8.54 -5.60 -2.18
C LEU A 102 9.21 -4.34 -1.64
N ALA A 103 8.52 -3.21 -1.72
CA ALA A 103 8.92 -1.96 -1.08
C ALA A 103 7.85 -1.55 -0.08
N GLY A 104 8.18 -1.59 1.21
CA GLY A 104 7.34 -1.09 2.28
C GLY A 104 7.61 0.38 2.54
N MET A 105 6.56 1.18 2.55
CA MET A 105 6.60 2.62 2.81
C MET A 105 5.79 2.92 4.06
N ILE A 106 6.29 3.83 4.87
CA ILE A 106 5.55 4.40 5.99
C ILE A 106 5.60 5.92 5.86
N ASP A 107 4.48 6.56 6.14
CA ASP A 107 4.46 8.01 6.35
C ASP A 107 4.73 8.25 7.84
N PRO A 108 5.94 8.70 8.22
CA PRO A 108 6.29 8.82 9.62
C PRO A 108 5.46 9.93 10.26
N ILE A 109 4.98 9.65 11.47
CA ILE A 109 4.34 10.66 12.31
C ILE A 109 5.34 11.81 12.53
N ARG A 110 4.91 13.04 12.27
CA ARG A 110 5.73 14.21 12.54
C ARG A 110 6.06 14.27 14.04
N PRO A 111 7.33 14.46 14.42
CA PRO A 111 7.77 14.42 15.82
C PRO A 111 6.99 15.37 16.75
N GLU A 112 6.61 16.56 16.24
CA GLU A 112 5.86 17.58 16.97
C GLU A 112 4.42 17.19 17.31
N VAL A 113 3.80 16.27 16.54
CA VAL A 113 2.38 15.89 16.72
C VAL A 113 2.17 15.18 18.05
N LYS A 114 3.11 14.34 18.47
CA LYS A 114 3.00 13.62 19.75
C LYS A 114 2.98 14.57 20.96
N ALA A 115 3.81 15.62 20.92
CA ALA A 115 3.82 16.65 21.93
C ALA A 115 2.52 17.46 21.92
N ALA A 116 2.05 17.88 20.74
CA ALA A 116 0.80 18.63 20.58
C ALA A 116 -0.43 17.84 21.08
N VAL A 117 -0.51 16.54 20.80
CA VAL A 117 -1.56 15.65 21.31
C VAL A 117 -1.53 15.59 22.84
N ALA A 118 -0.33 15.53 23.46
CA ALA A 118 -0.17 15.54 24.90
C ALA A 118 -0.63 16.87 25.54
N GLU A 119 -0.29 18.00 24.90
CA GLU A 119 -0.77 19.34 25.33
C GLU A 119 -2.29 19.46 25.25
N CYS A 120 -2.91 19.02 24.16
CA CYS A 120 -4.37 18.98 24.02
C CYS A 120 -5.02 18.24 25.17
N ARG A 121 -4.50 17.06 25.53
CA ARG A 121 -5.01 16.28 26.66
C ARG A 121 -4.87 17.00 28.00
N THR A 122 -3.74 17.64 28.23
CA THR A 122 -3.49 18.43 29.46
C THR A 122 -4.48 19.61 29.56
N ALA A 123 -4.83 20.20 28.42
CA ALA A 123 -5.83 21.26 28.33
C ALA A 123 -7.30 20.77 28.38
N GLY A 124 -7.54 19.45 28.52
CA GLY A 124 -8.89 18.87 28.50
C GLY A 124 -9.51 18.78 27.09
N ILE A 125 -8.69 18.98 26.03
CA ILE A 125 -9.13 18.87 24.64
C ILE A 125 -8.93 17.43 24.19
N ARG A 126 -9.96 16.83 23.60
CA ARG A 126 -9.91 15.48 23.01
C ARG A 126 -9.45 15.55 21.55
N PRO A 127 -8.25 15.08 21.21
CA PRO A 127 -7.81 15.00 19.82
C PRO A 127 -8.62 13.93 19.08
N VAL A 128 -8.98 14.22 17.82
CA VAL A 128 -9.65 13.28 16.90
C VAL A 128 -8.83 13.17 15.62
N MET A 129 -8.61 11.95 15.15
CA MET A 129 -7.95 11.67 13.89
C MET A 129 -8.96 11.21 12.84
N ILE A 130 -8.95 11.87 11.68
CA ILE A 130 -9.73 11.49 10.51
C ILE A 130 -8.74 11.26 9.37
N THR A 131 -8.79 10.08 8.74
CA THR A 131 -7.83 9.68 7.70
C THR A 131 -8.50 8.84 6.62
N GLY A 132 -7.96 8.90 5.39
CA GLY A 132 -8.27 7.97 4.30
C GLY A 132 -7.49 6.66 4.35
N ASP A 133 -6.69 6.42 5.40
CA ASP A 133 -5.96 5.18 5.57
C ASP A 133 -6.88 4.04 6.00
N HIS A 134 -6.43 2.80 5.72
CA HIS A 134 -7.11 1.61 6.23
C HIS A 134 -7.17 1.62 7.77
N LYS A 135 -8.27 1.09 8.33
CA LYS A 135 -8.56 1.11 9.78
C LYS A 135 -7.40 0.60 10.64
N ASP A 136 -6.73 -0.47 10.22
CA ASP A 136 -5.63 -1.06 11.01
C ASP A 136 -4.42 -0.11 11.10
N THR A 137 -4.10 0.58 10.00
CA THR A 137 -3.08 1.65 9.95
C THR A 137 -3.48 2.81 10.86
N ALA A 138 -4.72 3.27 10.76
CA ALA A 138 -5.25 4.36 11.57
C ALA A 138 -5.22 4.01 13.07
N VAL A 139 -5.54 2.77 13.45
CA VAL A 139 -5.45 2.28 14.83
C VAL A 139 -4.00 2.28 15.33
N ALA A 140 -3.05 1.81 14.51
CA ALA A 140 -1.64 1.80 14.89
C ALA A 140 -1.12 3.22 15.15
N ILE A 141 -1.39 4.16 14.24
CA ILE A 141 -1.02 5.58 14.37
C ILE A 141 -1.72 6.22 15.57
N GLY A 142 -3.02 6.00 15.74
CA GLY A 142 -3.79 6.55 16.84
C GLY A 142 -3.30 6.09 18.22
N LYS A 143 -2.85 4.84 18.33
CA LYS A 143 -2.20 4.31 19.55
C LYS A 143 -0.83 4.91 19.78
N GLU A 144 0.00 5.03 18.76
CA GLU A 144 1.34 5.61 18.86
C GLU A 144 1.30 7.09 19.26
N LEU A 145 0.33 7.85 18.75
CA LEU A 145 0.08 9.24 19.13
C LEU A 145 -0.58 9.37 20.50
N GLY A 146 -1.11 8.28 21.05
CA GLY A 146 -1.88 8.31 22.28
C GLY A 146 -3.28 8.91 22.12
N ILE A 147 -3.82 9.01 20.92
CA ILE A 147 -5.20 9.47 20.65
C ILE A 147 -6.20 8.40 21.12
N ILE A 148 -5.89 7.14 20.93
CA ILE A 148 -6.66 5.99 21.42
C ILE A 148 -5.78 5.02 22.20
N THR A 149 -6.38 4.21 23.04
CA THR A 149 -5.72 3.13 23.78
C THR A 149 -6.12 1.76 23.24
N ASP A 150 -7.31 1.66 22.66
CA ASP A 150 -7.88 0.41 22.16
C ASP A 150 -8.46 0.57 20.75
N ALA A 151 -8.42 -0.51 19.96
CA ALA A 151 -8.95 -0.51 18.59
C ALA A 151 -10.48 -0.28 18.53
N SER A 152 -11.22 -0.54 19.60
CA SER A 152 -12.66 -0.26 19.71
C SER A 152 -13.01 1.23 19.68
N GLN A 153 -12.02 2.10 19.84
CA GLN A 153 -12.16 3.56 19.75
C GLN A 153 -11.95 4.07 18.31
N ALA A 154 -11.79 3.15 17.34
CA ALA A 154 -11.67 3.46 15.91
C ALA A 154 -12.84 2.89 15.12
N VAL A 155 -13.33 3.65 14.13
CA VAL A 155 -14.48 3.31 13.29
C VAL A 155 -14.15 3.54 11.82
N THR A 156 -14.77 2.75 10.92
CA THR A 156 -14.70 2.99 9.46
C THR A 156 -15.86 3.88 9.00
N GLY A 157 -15.66 4.62 7.89
CA GLY A 157 -16.74 5.41 7.26
C GLY A 157 -17.97 4.54 6.95
N SER A 158 -17.77 3.36 6.36
CA SER A 158 -18.85 2.43 6.04
C SER A 158 -19.66 1.96 7.25
N ALA A 159 -19.09 1.95 8.43
CA ALA A 159 -19.81 1.63 9.67
C ALA A 159 -20.63 2.81 10.21
N LEU A 160 -20.34 4.03 9.74
CA LEU A 160 -21.09 5.24 10.09
C LEU A 160 -22.26 5.50 9.14
N ASP A 161 -22.14 5.09 7.86
CA ASP A 161 -23.14 5.37 6.82
C ASP A 161 -24.56 4.84 7.13
N GLY A 162 -24.66 3.84 7.99
CA GLY A 162 -25.92 3.22 8.39
C GLY A 162 -26.50 3.71 9.71
N LEU A 163 -25.84 4.67 10.39
CA LEU A 163 -26.28 5.17 11.70
C LEU A 163 -27.34 6.25 11.56
N THR A 164 -28.28 6.25 12.52
CA THR A 164 -29.21 7.38 12.73
C THR A 164 -28.47 8.54 13.40
N ASP A 165 -29.06 9.75 13.39
CA ASP A 165 -28.46 10.93 14.04
C ASP A 165 -28.21 10.69 15.54
N GLU A 166 -29.14 10.03 16.24
CA GLU A 166 -29.00 9.71 17.66
C GLU A 166 -27.85 8.69 17.95
N GLU A 167 -27.65 7.75 17.03
CA GLU A 167 -26.55 6.79 17.09
C GLU A 167 -25.22 7.45 16.74
N LEU A 168 -25.22 8.40 15.81
CA LEU A 168 -24.04 9.17 15.43
C LEU A 168 -23.59 10.06 16.61
N ASP A 169 -24.48 10.71 17.33
CA ASP A 169 -24.17 11.49 18.53
C ASP A 169 -23.44 10.65 19.59
N LYS A 170 -23.90 9.41 19.81
CA LYS A 170 -23.25 8.48 20.71
C LYS A 170 -21.89 7.99 20.17
N ALA A 171 -21.81 7.78 18.87
CA ALA A 171 -20.59 7.35 18.18
C ALA A 171 -19.47 8.41 18.30
N VAL A 172 -19.82 9.71 18.17
CA VAL A 172 -18.86 10.82 18.32
C VAL A 172 -18.22 10.84 19.71
N GLU A 173 -18.94 10.47 20.76
CA GLU A 173 -18.38 10.39 22.11
C GLU A 173 -17.43 9.20 22.27
N LYS A 174 -17.70 8.10 21.58
CA LYS A 174 -16.95 6.83 21.69
C LYS A 174 -15.68 6.80 20.85
N TYR A 175 -15.77 7.27 19.59
CA TYR A 175 -14.68 7.12 18.62
C TYR A 175 -13.81 8.38 18.56
N SER A 176 -12.50 8.19 18.52
CA SER A 176 -11.49 9.25 18.33
C SER A 176 -10.62 9.02 17.08
N VAL A 177 -10.83 7.91 16.35
CA VAL A 177 -10.17 7.62 15.07
C VAL A 177 -11.22 7.20 14.05
N TYR A 178 -11.25 7.91 12.92
CA TYR A 178 -12.16 7.72 11.80
C TYR A 178 -11.36 7.39 10.54
N ALA A 179 -11.51 6.17 10.03
CA ALA A 179 -10.90 5.67 8.79
C ALA A 179 -11.97 5.71 7.68
N LEU A 180 -11.88 6.68 6.77
CA LEU A 180 -12.89 6.97 5.74
C LEU A 180 -12.55 6.32 4.40
#